data_c49b8be64a11971c271ba4ca65af001f
#
_entry.id   c49b8be64a11971c271ba4ca65af001f
#
_cell.length_a   1.000
_cell.length_b   1.000
_cell.length_c   1.000
_cell.angle_alpha   90.00
_cell.angle_beta   90.00
_cell.angle_gamma   90.00
#
_symmetry.space_group_name_H-M   'P 1'
#
loop_
_entity.id
_entity.type
_entity.pdbx_description
1 polymer ?
#
loop_
_entity_poly.entity_id
_entity_poly.type
_entity_poly.pdbx_seq_one_letter_code
_entity_poly.pdbx_strand_id
1 'polypeptide(L)'
;MNLARGTLERLLRKGERARLRGDASAASLPMTTAASAKDYLALDTLAEREAFHAQIAMAERAGAVSVERERHRGDGQRLLRITVAHLDALAAHLGVQLLDARTATAAALLQPWQARFPILDGVLQAWRSDRRLRGHGPEAAADLADAARAVAALQDAPGGERILRRESVRLFGDSKRLERLTPWLELLVTGEPAATGLAREEVWSALGLRREPQPLLLAGDGRVDLAGTVLPLVRPYLGVPVDSLRGLDSGAGYLLTIENLASFHDAASDPAAAQGLLIYTGGMPSPAWRRAYRRIIDGLPATTVLYHWGDIDEGGFRIAAVLAEVVRDAGRRLQPWRMSMASLWQSMGDDAPGGPTPSTLAAMQRWAGRAGWDDVAADLARQPVQLEQERLEILLPGATPEKQLGT
;
A
#
# COMPACT_ATOMS: atom_id res chain seq x y z
N MET A 1 23.59 -26.95 -11.53
CA MET A 1 23.53 -26.14 -10.29
C MET A 1 24.61 -26.66 -9.34
N ASN A 2 25.47 -25.82 -8.78
CA ASN A 2 26.57 -26.31 -7.92
C ASN A 2 26.01 -26.63 -6.52
N LEU A 3 25.80 -27.94 -6.25
CA LEU A 3 25.17 -28.42 -5.00
C LEU A 3 26.02 -28.12 -3.75
N ALA A 4 27.36 -28.14 -3.88
CA ALA A 4 28.26 -27.78 -2.79
C ALA A 4 28.08 -26.30 -2.40
N ARG A 5 27.98 -25.40 -3.39
CA ARG A 5 27.71 -23.96 -3.17
C ARG A 5 26.41 -23.78 -2.44
N GLY A 6 25.31 -24.44 -2.85
CA GLY A 6 24.02 -24.36 -2.17
C GLY A 6 24.08 -24.83 -0.71
N THR A 7 24.91 -25.84 -0.43
CA THR A 7 25.17 -26.32 0.95
C THR A 7 25.92 -25.27 1.79
N LEU A 8 26.97 -24.65 1.23
CA LEU A 8 27.73 -23.58 1.89
C LEU A 8 26.85 -22.32 2.12
N GLU A 9 25.97 -21.97 1.20
CA GLU A 9 25.03 -20.86 1.36
C GLU A 9 23.98 -21.14 2.46
N ARG A 10 23.52 -22.38 2.62
CA ARG A 10 22.66 -22.77 3.76
C ARG A 10 23.42 -22.68 5.07
N LEU A 11 24.68 -23.10 5.09
CA LEU A 11 25.53 -23.01 6.26
C LEU A 11 25.80 -21.55 6.65
N LEU A 12 26.06 -20.66 5.67
CA LEU A 12 26.24 -19.23 5.89
C LEU A 12 25.00 -18.63 6.58
N ARG A 13 23.80 -18.86 5.99
CA ARG A 13 22.54 -18.37 6.59
C ARG A 13 22.32 -18.89 8.00
N LYS A 14 22.69 -20.14 8.28
CA LYS A 14 22.61 -20.68 9.66
C LYS A 14 23.58 -19.97 10.59
N GLY A 15 24.80 -19.67 10.12
CA GLY A 15 25.81 -18.91 10.86
C GLY A 15 25.37 -17.47 11.17
N GLU A 16 24.83 -16.77 10.18
CA GLU A 16 24.26 -15.42 10.36
C GLU A 16 23.15 -15.41 11.42
N ARG A 17 22.22 -16.37 11.37
CA ARG A 17 21.15 -16.49 12.36
C ARG A 17 21.64 -16.84 13.76
N ALA A 18 22.67 -17.67 13.88
CA ALA A 18 23.31 -17.96 15.18
C ALA A 18 23.93 -16.68 15.76
N ARG A 19 24.67 -15.93 14.93
CA ARG A 19 25.27 -14.63 15.29
C ARG A 19 24.22 -13.62 15.76
N LEU A 20 23.09 -13.52 15.08
CA LEU A 20 21.97 -12.62 15.47
C LEU A 20 21.37 -12.98 16.85
N ARG A 21 21.38 -14.26 17.22
CA ARG A 21 20.90 -14.72 18.53
C ARG A 21 21.94 -14.63 19.64
N GLY A 22 23.15 -14.20 19.32
CA GLY A 22 24.27 -14.22 20.27
C GLY A 22 24.73 -15.64 20.62
N ASP A 23 24.42 -16.63 19.76
CA ASP A 23 24.80 -18.02 19.96
C ASP A 23 26.29 -18.16 19.63
N ALA A 24 27.09 -18.45 20.66
CA ALA A 24 28.54 -18.67 20.53
C ALA A 24 28.86 -20.02 19.90
N SER A 25 27.90 -20.93 19.75
CA SER A 25 28.11 -22.23 19.13
C SER A 25 28.33 -22.09 17.62
N ALA A 26 29.32 -22.79 17.11
CA ALA A 26 29.60 -22.77 15.65
C ALA A 26 28.46 -23.41 14.88
N ALA A 27 27.89 -22.69 13.93
CA ALA A 27 26.83 -23.21 13.07
C ALA A 27 27.35 -24.41 12.25
N SER A 28 26.62 -25.50 12.25
CA SER A 28 27.00 -26.72 11.53
C SER A 28 25.87 -27.39 10.79
N LEU A 29 26.18 -28.15 9.75
CA LEU A 29 25.25 -28.98 8.98
C LEU A 29 25.70 -30.45 9.08
N PRO A 30 24.90 -31.35 9.69
CA PRO A 30 25.11 -32.79 9.58
C PRO A 30 24.92 -33.21 8.11
N MET A 31 25.88 -33.99 7.58
CA MET A 31 25.85 -34.48 6.20
C MET A 31 25.31 -35.91 6.07
N THR A 32 24.79 -36.44 7.19
CA THR A 32 24.24 -37.79 7.30
C THR A 32 22.72 -37.88 7.28
N THR A 33 22.03 -36.73 7.36
CA THR A 33 20.56 -36.67 7.46
C THR A 33 19.96 -35.98 6.25
N ALA A 34 18.84 -36.51 5.71
CA ALA A 34 18.16 -35.95 4.55
C ALA A 34 17.65 -34.51 4.80
N ALA A 35 17.33 -34.15 6.04
CA ALA A 35 16.86 -32.81 6.39
C ALA A 35 17.93 -31.72 6.12
N SER A 36 19.22 -32.03 6.28
CA SER A 36 20.32 -31.07 6.12
C SER A 36 21.19 -31.32 4.88
N ALA A 37 21.20 -32.53 4.35
CA ALA A 37 22.12 -32.95 3.29
C ALA A 37 21.45 -33.70 2.13
N LYS A 38 20.15 -33.42 1.86
CA LYS A 38 19.39 -34.09 0.79
C LYS A 38 20.16 -34.13 -0.53
N ASP A 39 20.73 -33.00 -0.94
CA ASP A 39 21.44 -32.88 -2.22
C ASP A 39 22.74 -33.68 -2.24
N TYR A 40 23.47 -33.76 -1.10
CA TYR A 40 24.69 -34.55 -0.96
C TYR A 40 24.41 -36.06 -0.96
N LEU A 41 23.33 -36.46 -0.26
CA LEU A 41 22.93 -37.87 -0.15
C LEU A 41 22.35 -38.41 -1.46
N ALA A 42 21.90 -37.55 -2.35
CA ALA A 42 21.36 -37.88 -3.67
C ALA A 42 22.42 -37.93 -4.77
N LEU A 43 23.72 -37.78 -4.44
CA LEU A 43 24.83 -37.93 -5.42
C LEU A 43 25.06 -39.41 -5.73
N ASP A 44 24.73 -39.79 -6.94
CA ASP A 44 24.73 -41.23 -7.34
C ASP A 44 26.11 -41.70 -7.87
N THR A 45 26.89 -40.78 -8.44
CA THR A 45 28.18 -41.16 -9.06
C THR A 45 29.38 -40.75 -8.19
N LEU A 46 30.47 -41.49 -8.33
CA LEU A 46 31.73 -41.16 -7.67
C LEU A 46 32.26 -39.77 -8.11
N ALA A 47 32.18 -39.47 -9.41
CA ALA A 47 32.62 -38.20 -9.96
C ALA A 47 31.85 -37.00 -9.36
N GLU A 48 30.53 -37.10 -9.15
CA GLU A 48 29.74 -36.06 -8.51
C GLU A 48 30.14 -35.85 -7.04
N ARG A 49 30.39 -36.95 -6.32
CA ARG A 49 30.86 -36.88 -4.93
C ARG A 49 32.25 -36.27 -4.84
N GLU A 50 33.16 -36.63 -5.71
CA GLU A 50 34.51 -36.05 -5.78
C GLU A 50 34.44 -34.54 -6.08
N ALA A 51 33.64 -34.15 -7.06
CA ALA A 51 33.42 -32.73 -7.39
C ALA A 51 32.83 -31.94 -6.20
N PHE A 52 31.87 -32.53 -5.49
CA PHE A 52 31.30 -31.91 -4.27
C PHE A 52 32.36 -31.77 -3.17
N HIS A 53 33.14 -32.88 -2.90
CA HIS A 53 34.20 -32.88 -1.91
C HIS A 53 35.31 -31.88 -2.24
N ALA A 54 35.69 -31.77 -3.51
CA ALA A 54 36.69 -30.79 -3.96
C ALA A 54 36.26 -29.34 -3.65
N GLN A 55 34.99 -29.00 -3.88
CA GLN A 55 34.42 -27.69 -3.58
C GLN A 55 34.44 -27.40 -2.05
N ILE A 56 34.01 -28.36 -1.23
CA ILE A 56 34.06 -28.23 0.22
C ILE A 56 35.51 -28.10 0.72
N ALA A 57 36.46 -28.88 0.16
CA ALA A 57 37.87 -28.76 0.50
C ALA A 57 38.50 -27.41 0.10
N MET A 58 37.99 -26.76 -0.96
CA MET A 58 38.39 -25.39 -1.30
C MET A 58 37.94 -24.41 -0.22
N ALA A 59 36.70 -24.52 0.29
CA ALA A 59 36.17 -23.69 1.40
C ALA A 59 36.95 -23.97 2.72
N GLU A 60 37.32 -25.24 2.97
CA GLU A 60 38.10 -25.61 4.14
C GLU A 60 39.54 -25.01 4.07
N ARG A 61 40.22 -25.09 2.91
CA ARG A 61 41.51 -24.42 2.72
C ARG A 61 41.47 -22.92 2.80
N ALA A 62 40.34 -22.32 2.44
CA ALA A 62 40.10 -20.88 2.64
C ALA A 62 39.82 -20.50 4.11
N GLY A 63 39.82 -21.45 5.05
CA GLY A 63 39.52 -21.22 6.47
C GLY A 63 38.04 -20.92 6.72
N ALA A 64 37.17 -21.12 5.73
CA ALA A 64 35.74 -20.79 5.83
C ALA A 64 34.97 -21.82 6.66
N VAL A 65 35.31 -23.08 6.53
CA VAL A 65 34.66 -24.22 7.20
C VAL A 65 35.66 -25.19 7.78
N SER A 66 35.26 -25.96 8.78
CA SER A 66 35.89 -27.17 9.25
C SER A 66 35.02 -28.36 8.90
N VAL A 67 35.66 -29.50 8.54
CA VAL A 67 34.97 -30.68 8.01
C VAL A 67 35.30 -31.90 8.82
N GLU A 68 34.28 -32.57 9.33
CA GLU A 68 34.40 -33.88 9.94
C GLU A 68 34.11 -34.95 8.90
N ARG A 69 35.06 -35.94 8.76
CA ARG A 69 35.00 -37.02 7.81
C ARG A 69 35.01 -38.38 8.50
N GLU A 70 34.45 -39.36 7.85
CA GLU A 70 34.48 -40.74 8.34
C GLU A 70 35.91 -41.32 8.36
N ARG A 71 36.29 -41.97 9.47
CA ARG A 71 37.64 -42.48 9.69
C ARG A 71 37.86 -43.89 9.15
N HIS A 72 37.07 -44.35 8.19
CA HIS A 72 37.20 -45.74 7.69
C HIS A 72 38.22 -45.87 6.56
N ARG A 73 38.97 -46.99 6.54
CA ARG A 73 39.88 -47.41 5.49
C ARG A 73 39.07 -47.97 4.29
N GLY A 74 38.67 -47.11 3.38
CA GLY A 74 37.99 -47.49 2.15
C GLY A 74 37.73 -46.28 1.26
N ASP A 75 37.50 -46.51 0.00
CA ASP A 75 37.28 -45.47 -1.02
C ASP A 75 36.15 -44.50 -0.64
N GLY A 76 36.51 -43.30 -0.27
CA GLY A 76 35.59 -42.21 -0.06
C GLY A 76 35.37 -41.80 1.40
N GLN A 77 36.10 -40.79 1.80
CA GLN A 77 35.89 -40.12 3.07
C GLN A 77 34.51 -39.40 3.08
N ARG A 78 33.46 -40.12 3.49
CA ARG A 78 32.13 -39.53 3.61
C ARG A 78 32.18 -38.35 4.53
N LEU A 79 31.55 -37.25 4.12
CA LEU A 79 31.36 -36.06 4.99
C LEU A 79 30.32 -36.38 6.05
N LEU A 80 30.69 -36.16 7.32
CA LEU A 80 29.80 -36.34 8.48
C LEU A 80 29.18 -35.02 8.92
N ARG A 81 29.98 -33.95 8.91
CA ARG A 81 29.57 -32.62 9.34
C ARG A 81 30.42 -31.55 8.69
N ILE A 82 29.79 -30.43 8.34
CA ILE A 82 30.47 -29.21 7.92
C ILE A 82 30.11 -28.13 8.92
N THR A 83 31.10 -27.46 9.52
CA THR A 83 30.93 -26.44 10.54
C THR A 83 31.55 -25.12 10.07
N VAL A 84 30.92 -23.99 10.34
CA VAL A 84 31.52 -22.67 10.07
C VAL A 84 32.76 -22.48 10.96
N ALA A 85 33.93 -22.32 10.35
CA ALA A 85 35.14 -21.95 11.04
C ALA A 85 35.20 -20.42 11.22
N HIS A 86 35.07 -19.69 10.13
CA HIS A 86 35.01 -18.23 10.13
C HIS A 86 33.91 -17.75 9.16
N LEU A 87 32.92 -17.03 9.70
CA LEU A 87 31.74 -16.59 8.94
C LEU A 87 32.11 -15.62 7.82
N ASP A 88 33.02 -14.69 8.10
CA ASP A 88 33.50 -13.70 7.11
C ASP A 88 34.30 -14.39 5.97
N ALA A 89 35.11 -15.40 6.30
CA ALA A 89 35.83 -16.19 5.29
C ALA A 89 34.86 -17.01 4.43
N LEU A 90 33.77 -17.54 5.01
CA LEU A 90 32.74 -18.26 4.27
C LEU A 90 31.98 -17.32 3.32
N ALA A 91 31.63 -16.11 3.76
CA ALA A 91 31.02 -15.10 2.93
C ALA A 91 31.95 -14.68 1.76
N ALA A 92 33.24 -14.43 2.06
CA ALA A 92 34.24 -14.11 1.04
C ALA A 92 34.44 -15.25 0.02
N HIS A 93 34.50 -16.51 0.49
CA HIS A 93 34.60 -17.68 -0.38
C HIS A 93 33.40 -17.82 -1.34
N LEU A 94 32.20 -17.49 -0.84
CA LEU A 94 30.97 -17.48 -1.64
C LEU A 94 30.82 -16.23 -2.53
N GLY A 95 31.63 -15.18 -2.32
CA GLY A 95 31.51 -13.91 -3.01
C GLY A 95 30.23 -13.16 -2.65
N VAL A 96 29.76 -13.28 -1.40
CA VAL A 96 28.53 -12.61 -0.91
C VAL A 96 28.85 -11.76 0.29
N GLN A 97 28.02 -10.72 0.53
CA GLN A 97 28.11 -9.89 1.72
C GLN A 97 27.28 -10.48 2.87
N LEU A 98 27.77 -10.39 4.08
CA LEU A 98 27.02 -10.73 5.27
C LEU A 98 25.85 -9.77 5.51
N LEU A 99 24.85 -10.24 6.25
CA LEU A 99 23.65 -9.46 6.57
C LEU A 99 24.00 -8.12 7.24
N ASP A 100 24.97 -8.12 8.16
CA ASP A 100 25.44 -6.89 8.84
C ASP A 100 25.97 -5.86 7.85
N ALA A 101 26.78 -6.27 6.87
CA ALA A 101 27.34 -5.39 5.84
C ALA A 101 26.23 -4.90 4.90
N ARG A 102 25.30 -5.78 4.49
CA ARG A 102 24.13 -5.41 3.65
C ARG A 102 23.22 -4.43 4.36
N THR A 103 22.96 -4.65 5.65
CA THR A 103 22.12 -3.74 6.45
C THR A 103 22.81 -2.42 6.76
N ALA A 104 24.14 -2.41 6.94
CA ALA A 104 24.90 -1.17 7.06
C ALA A 104 24.86 -0.33 5.78
N THR A 105 25.02 -0.97 4.61
CA THR A 105 24.87 -0.31 3.30
C THR A 105 23.46 0.25 3.12
N ALA A 106 22.43 -0.54 3.47
CA ALA A 106 21.05 -0.09 3.42
C ALA A 106 20.80 1.11 4.35
N ALA A 107 21.34 1.09 5.57
CA ALA A 107 21.22 2.20 6.52
C ALA A 107 21.86 3.48 5.98
N ALA A 108 23.04 3.38 5.36
CA ALA A 108 23.72 4.53 4.74
C ALA A 108 22.90 5.15 3.60
N LEU A 109 22.26 4.31 2.75
CA LEU A 109 21.39 4.79 1.66
C LEU A 109 20.12 5.47 2.16
N LEU A 110 19.56 5.01 3.27
CA LEU A 110 18.30 5.51 3.82
C LEU A 110 18.49 6.64 4.83
N GLN A 111 19.68 6.82 5.38
CA GLN A 111 19.99 7.83 6.38
C GLN A 111 19.50 9.25 6.02
N PRO A 112 19.64 9.75 4.77
CA PRO A 112 19.15 11.09 4.43
C PRO A 112 17.63 11.27 4.54
N TRP A 113 16.89 10.17 4.56
CA TRP A 113 15.43 10.14 4.52
C TRP A 113 14.77 9.81 5.87
N GLN A 114 15.53 9.30 6.86
CA GLN A 114 14.98 8.83 8.13
C GLN A 114 14.23 9.91 8.91
N ALA A 115 14.77 11.14 8.96
CA ALA A 115 14.12 12.24 9.65
C ALA A 115 12.75 12.61 9.05
N ARG A 116 12.61 12.44 7.73
CA ARG A 116 11.37 12.74 7.02
C ARG A 116 10.37 11.59 7.05
N PHE A 117 10.86 10.36 7.06
CA PHE A 117 10.07 9.14 7.02
C PHE A 117 10.43 8.19 8.18
N PRO A 118 9.87 8.41 9.38
CA PRO A 118 10.22 7.61 10.58
C PRO A 118 9.97 6.11 10.42
N ILE A 119 9.11 5.69 9.48
CA ILE A 119 8.86 4.28 9.17
C ILE A 119 10.13 3.54 8.73
N LEU A 120 11.14 4.24 8.18
CA LEU A 120 12.40 3.66 7.73
C LEU A 120 13.21 3.05 8.88
N ASP A 121 13.06 3.54 10.11
CA ASP A 121 13.69 2.94 11.29
C ASP A 121 13.16 1.53 11.54
N GLY A 122 11.86 1.35 11.43
CA GLY A 122 11.21 0.03 11.53
C GLY A 122 11.63 -0.93 10.43
N VAL A 123 11.80 -0.43 9.20
CA VAL A 123 12.32 -1.20 8.05
C VAL A 123 13.74 -1.70 8.34
N LEU A 124 14.64 -0.80 8.75
CA LEU A 124 16.02 -1.14 9.05
C LEU A 124 16.12 -2.11 10.22
N GLN A 125 15.30 -1.96 11.25
CA GLN A 125 15.24 -2.88 12.38
C GLN A 125 14.78 -4.28 11.95
N ALA A 126 13.76 -4.36 11.07
CA ALA A 126 13.32 -5.63 10.51
C ALA A 126 14.45 -6.33 9.74
N TRP A 127 15.14 -5.61 8.86
CA TRP A 127 16.25 -6.15 8.07
C TRP A 127 17.45 -6.58 8.93
N ARG A 128 17.81 -5.82 9.98
CA ARG A 128 18.85 -6.24 10.94
C ARG A 128 18.51 -7.54 11.66
N SER A 129 17.21 -7.83 11.80
CA SER A 129 16.70 -9.07 12.41
C SER A 129 16.44 -10.21 11.41
N ASP A 130 17.00 -10.16 10.20
CA ASP A 130 16.75 -11.10 9.08
C ASP A 130 15.27 -11.26 8.73
N ARG A 131 14.45 -10.25 9.02
CA ARG A 131 13.04 -10.23 8.64
C ARG A 131 12.86 -9.46 7.35
N ARG A 132 12.13 -10.05 6.41
CA ARG A 132 11.73 -9.36 5.18
C ARG A 132 10.54 -8.47 5.43
N LEU A 133 10.56 -7.28 4.84
CA LEU A 133 9.41 -6.38 4.80
C LEU A 133 8.81 -6.40 3.40
N ARG A 134 7.51 -6.66 3.30
CA ARG A 134 6.81 -6.82 2.00
C ARG A 134 7.54 -7.78 1.04
N GLY A 135 8.17 -8.83 1.58
CA GLY A 135 8.92 -9.82 0.82
C GLY A 135 10.36 -9.42 0.47
N HIS A 136 10.81 -8.22 0.82
CA HIS A 136 12.13 -7.68 0.47
C HIS A 136 13.06 -7.52 1.68
N GLY A 137 14.35 -7.75 1.45
CA GLY A 137 15.43 -7.54 2.42
C GLY A 137 16.23 -6.26 2.12
N PRO A 138 17.44 -6.13 2.72
CA PRO A 138 18.30 -4.95 2.55
C PRO A 138 18.70 -4.64 1.10
N GLU A 139 18.62 -5.61 0.21
CA GLU A 139 18.86 -5.46 -1.23
C GLU A 139 17.90 -4.46 -1.90
N ALA A 140 16.74 -4.19 -1.30
CA ALA A 140 15.76 -3.23 -1.81
C ALA A 140 16.00 -1.79 -1.32
N ALA A 141 17.07 -1.52 -0.58
CA ALA A 141 17.34 -0.19 -0.01
C ALA A 141 17.47 0.90 -1.08
N ALA A 142 18.03 0.59 -2.25
CA ALA A 142 18.13 1.54 -3.36
C ALA A 142 16.75 1.91 -3.92
N ASP A 143 15.85 0.93 -4.05
CA ASP A 143 14.47 1.19 -4.48
C ASP A 143 13.71 2.03 -3.46
N LEU A 144 13.88 1.73 -2.17
CA LEU A 144 13.25 2.49 -1.10
C LEU A 144 13.81 3.92 -0.99
N ALA A 145 15.11 4.12 -1.20
CA ALA A 145 15.72 5.46 -1.27
C ALA A 145 15.20 6.27 -2.47
N ASP A 146 15.05 5.62 -3.64
CA ASP A 146 14.43 6.26 -4.81
C ASP A 146 12.98 6.63 -4.55
N ALA A 147 12.20 5.75 -3.88
CA ALA A 147 10.83 6.05 -3.49
C ALA A 147 10.77 7.24 -2.52
N ALA A 148 11.65 7.28 -1.52
CA ALA A 148 11.74 8.39 -0.57
C ALA A 148 12.07 9.72 -1.27
N ARG A 149 13.02 9.71 -2.22
CA ARG A 149 13.33 10.84 -3.07
C ARG A 149 12.12 11.31 -3.89
N ALA A 150 11.37 10.37 -4.46
CA ALA A 150 10.18 10.68 -5.24
C ALA A 150 9.07 11.30 -4.38
N VAL A 151 8.74 10.69 -3.24
CA VAL A 151 7.71 11.21 -2.33
C VAL A 151 8.09 12.60 -1.85
N ALA A 152 9.34 12.81 -1.43
CA ALA A 152 9.84 14.11 -1.01
C ALA A 152 9.68 15.16 -2.13
N ALA A 153 10.16 14.88 -3.34
CA ALA A 153 10.09 15.80 -4.47
C ALA A 153 8.65 16.13 -4.89
N LEU A 154 7.72 15.17 -4.75
CA LEU A 154 6.31 15.38 -5.07
C LEU A 154 5.57 16.19 -4.01
N GLN A 155 5.91 16.00 -2.73
CA GLN A 155 5.34 16.76 -1.61
C GLN A 155 5.86 18.21 -1.56
N ASP A 156 7.13 18.43 -1.87
CA ASP A 156 7.76 19.77 -1.82
C ASP A 156 7.41 20.64 -3.04
N ALA A 157 6.97 20.05 -4.12
CA ALA A 157 6.66 20.77 -5.33
C ALA A 157 5.26 21.41 -5.28
N PRO A 158 5.10 22.66 -5.73
CA PRO A 158 3.81 23.33 -5.78
C PRO A 158 2.82 22.52 -6.61
N GLY A 159 1.63 22.33 -6.03
CA GLY A 159 0.71 21.31 -6.44
C GLY A 159 -0.02 21.55 -7.74
N GLY A 160 -0.29 20.54 -8.44
CA GLY A 160 -1.12 20.23 -9.58
C GLY A 160 -1.12 18.74 -9.76
N GLU A 161 -2.04 18.21 -10.52
CA GLU A 161 -1.97 16.81 -10.94
C GLU A 161 -0.86 16.65 -11.98
N ARG A 162 -0.09 15.56 -11.86
CA ARG A 162 1.07 15.28 -12.71
C ARG A 162 0.92 13.93 -13.38
N ILE A 163 1.37 13.87 -14.62
CA ILE A 163 1.35 12.61 -15.37
C ILE A 163 2.48 11.71 -14.87
N LEU A 164 2.12 10.55 -14.34
CA LEU A 164 3.02 9.56 -13.73
C LEU A 164 4.29 9.28 -14.55
N ARG A 165 4.13 9.01 -15.86
CA ARG A 165 5.26 8.71 -16.75
C ARG A 165 6.18 9.90 -16.96
N ARG A 166 5.65 11.13 -17.05
CA ARG A 166 6.45 12.34 -17.17
C ARG A 166 7.27 12.60 -15.91
N GLU A 167 6.66 12.46 -14.74
CA GLU A 167 7.35 12.59 -13.46
C GLU A 167 8.40 11.49 -13.26
N SER A 168 8.11 10.26 -13.69
CA SER A 168 9.07 9.16 -13.63
C SER A 168 10.32 9.46 -14.48
N VAL A 169 10.13 9.98 -15.70
CA VAL A 169 11.27 10.41 -16.53
C VAL A 169 12.01 11.60 -15.90
N ARG A 170 11.29 12.59 -15.37
CA ARG A 170 11.90 13.76 -14.73
C ARG A 170 12.79 13.39 -13.54
N LEU A 171 12.34 12.44 -12.71
CA LEU A 171 13.04 12.06 -11.49
C LEU A 171 14.15 11.02 -11.73
N PHE A 172 13.97 10.13 -12.70
CA PHE A 172 14.79 8.92 -12.85
C PHE A 172 15.31 8.67 -14.26
N GLY A 173 14.89 9.42 -15.26
CA GLY A 173 15.20 9.12 -16.66
C GLY A 173 14.50 7.87 -17.23
N ASP A 174 13.65 7.22 -16.43
CA ASP A 174 12.94 5.98 -16.78
C ASP A 174 11.43 6.16 -16.56
N SER A 175 10.64 6.00 -17.61
CA SER A 175 9.19 6.24 -17.60
C SER A 175 8.39 5.26 -16.72
N LYS A 176 8.98 4.13 -16.34
CA LYS A 176 8.31 3.07 -15.54
C LYS A 176 8.88 2.95 -14.12
N ARG A 177 9.87 3.78 -13.74
CA ARG A 177 10.51 3.65 -12.42
C ARG A 177 9.51 3.85 -11.28
N LEU A 178 8.70 4.90 -11.33
CA LEU A 178 7.66 5.16 -10.32
C LEU A 178 6.63 4.02 -10.22
N GLU A 179 6.25 3.42 -11.35
CA GLU A 179 5.34 2.28 -11.35
C GLU A 179 5.94 1.08 -10.59
N ARG A 180 7.23 0.81 -10.77
CA ARG A 180 7.95 -0.27 -10.07
C ARG A 180 8.14 0.04 -8.58
N LEU A 181 8.22 1.30 -8.21
CA LEU A 181 8.39 1.74 -6.83
C LEU A 181 7.07 1.78 -6.03
N THR A 182 5.91 1.51 -6.65
CA THR A 182 4.59 1.63 -6.01
C THR A 182 4.49 0.98 -4.63
N PRO A 183 5.02 -0.24 -4.36
CA PRO A 183 4.96 -0.82 -3.02
C PRO A 183 5.71 0.00 -1.96
N TRP A 184 6.79 0.66 -2.35
CA TRP A 184 7.56 1.54 -1.47
C TRP A 184 6.94 2.93 -1.33
N LEU A 185 6.33 3.45 -2.39
CA LEU A 185 5.53 4.68 -2.33
C LEU A 185 4.37 4.51 -1.35
N GLU A 186 3.65 3.37 -1.41
CA GLU A 186 2.59 3.03 -0.46
C GLU A 186 3.09 3.02 0.98
N LEU A 187 4.23 2.35 1.26
CA LEU A 187 4.84 2.31 2.58
C LEU A 187 5.08 3.74 3.15
N LEU A 188 5.66 4.61 2.32
CA LEU A 188 6.05 5.96 2.73
C LEU A 188 4.86 6.91 2.90
N VAL A 189 3.80 6.72 2.09
CA VAL A 189 2.58 7.54 2.15
C VAL A 189 1.70 7.14 3.32
N THR A 190 1.55 5.83 3.56
CA THR A 190 0.67 5.32 4.62
C THR A 190 1.36 5.22 5.99
N GLY A 191 2.69 5.05 6.01
CA GLY A 191 3.44 4.74 7.22
C GLY A 191 3.17 3.33 7.76
N GLU A 192 2.54 2.44 6.97
CA GLU A 192 2.16 1.09 7.41
C GLU A 192 3.16 0.05 6.88
N PRO A 193 3.78 -0.76 7.77
CA PRO A 193 4.75 -1.78 7.36
C PRO A 193 4.13 -2.87 6.48
N ALA A 194 2.90 -3.28 6.78
CA ALA A 194 2.13 -4.23 5.96
C ALA A 194 1.56 -3.54 4.71
N ALA A 195 1.30 -4.33 3.66
CA ALA A 195 0.53 -3.84 2.53
C ALA A 195 -0.90 -3.51 2.98
N THR A 196 -1.39 -2.34 2.56
CA THR A 196 -2.69 -1.82 3.00
C THR A 196 -3.84 -2.21 2.08
N GLY A 197 -3.53 -2.90 0.96
CA GLY A 197 -4.54 -3.27 -0.05
C GLY A 197 -4.96 -2.13 -0.97
N LEU A 198 -4.30 -0.96 -0.89
CA LEU A 198 -4.53 0.14 -1.82
C LEU A 198 -4.29 -0.30 -3.28
N ALA A 199 -5.20 0.06 -4.17
CA ALA A 199 -4.93 -0.02 -5.60
C ALA A 199 -3.76 0.89 -5.97
N ARG A 200 -3.02 0.54 -7.02
CA ARG A 200 -1.86 1.33 -7.46
C ARG A 200 -2.22 2.78 -7.76
N GLU A 201 -3.36 2.97 -8.37
CA GLU A 201 -3.91 4.27 -8.75
C GLU A 201 -4.18 5.15 -7.53
N GLU A 202 -4.62 4.56 -6.43
CA GLU A 202 -4.87 5.26 -5.17
C GLU A 202 -3.56 5.77 -4.55
N VAL A 203 -2.51 4.92 -4.54
CA VAL A 203 -1.17 5.31 -4.07
C VAL A 203 -0.63 6.49 -4.88
N TRP A 204 -0.76 6.44 -6.21
CA TRP A 204 -0.32 7.51 -7.09
C TRP A 204 -1.14 8.78 -6.89
N SER A 205 -2.46 8.64 -6.74
CA SER A 205 -3.37 9.78 -6.50
C SER A 205 -3.05 10.52 -5.21
N ALA A 206 -2.72 9.79 -4.14
CA ALA A 206 -2.30 10.38 -2.88
C ALA A 206 -1.05 11.27 -3.03
N LEU A 207 -0.22 10.99 -4.04
CA LEU A 207 0.98 11.76 -4.41
C LEU A 207 0.72 12.81 -5.52
N GLY A 208 -0.52 12.96 -5.97
CA GLY A 208 -0.86 13.86 -7.08
C GLY A 208 -0.45 13.34 -8.46
N LEU A 209 -0.19 12.03 -8.56
CA LEU A 209 0.18 11.39 -9.81
C LEU A 209 -1.05 10.74 -10.45
N ARG A 210 -1.21 10.89 -11.76
CA ARG A 210 -2.25 10.24 -12.56
C ARG A 210 -1.63 9.62 -13.82
N ARG A 211 -2.17 8.51 -14.28
CA ARG A 211 -1.82 7.98 -15.61
C ARG A 211 -2.25 8.94 -16.70
N GLU A 212 -3.46 9.46 -16.54
CA GLU A 212 -4.10 10.41 -17.45
C GLU A 212 -4.78 11.52 -16.64
N PRO A 213 -4.91 12.73 -17.18
CA PRO A 213 -5.68 13.80 -16.53
C PRO A 213 -7.12 13.33 -16.31
N GLN A 214 -7.64 13.48 -15.10
CA GLN A 214 -9.04 13.19 -14.80
C GLN A 214 -9.76 14.49 -14.49
N PRO A 215 -10.90 14.76 -15.15
CA PRO A 215 -11.71 15.93 -14.81
C PRO A 215 -12.39 15.74 -13.46
N LEU A 216 -12.57 16.84 -12.73
CA LEU A 216 -13.49 16.92 -11.61
C LEU A 216 -14.91 16.93 -12.17
N LEU A 217 -15.73 15.93 -11.82
CA LEU A 217 -17.13 15.86 -12.26
C LEU A 217 -18.02 16.50 -11.19
N LEU A 218 -18.88 17.41 -11.65
CA LEU A 218 -19.79 18.21 -10.82
C LEU A 218 -21.20 18.11 -11.38
N ALA A 219 -22.19 17.84 -10.54
CA ALA A 219 -23.61 17.83 -10.91
C ALA A 219 -24.46 18.58 -9.88
N GLY A 220 -25.67 18.94 -10.27
CA GLY A 220 -26.60 19.67 -9.42
C GLY A 220 -26.82 21.11 -9.86
N ASP A 221 -27.26 21.97 -8.94
CA ASP A 221 -27.46 23.39 -9.21
C ASP A 221 -26.31 24.23 -8.69
N GLY A 222 -25.85 25.17 -9.50
CA GLY A 222 -24.77 26.10 -9.12
C GLY A 222 -24.05 26.70 -10.33
N ARG A 223 -23.06 27.51 -10.02
CA ARG A 223 -22.17 28.17 -10.98
C ARG A 223 -20.73 27.95 -10.58
N VAL A 224 -19.92 27.51 -11.52
CA VAL A 224 -18.49 27.23 -11.32
C VAL A 224 -17.66 28.34 -11.94
N ASP A 225 -16.67 28.86 -11.20
CA ASP A 225 -15.64 29.77 -11.70
C ASP A 225 -14.41 28.95 -12.15
N LEU A 226 -14.17 28.98 -13.45
CA LEU A 226 -13.03 28.33 -14.10
C LEU A 226 -12.07 29.40 -14.61
N ALA A 227 -11.04 29.71 -13.82
CA ALA A 227 -9.99 30.67 -14.17
C ALA A 227 -10.54 32.06 -14.56
N GLY A 228 -11.64 32.50 -13.94
CA GLY A 228 -12.30 33.79 -14.20
C GLY A 228 -13.49 33.72 -15.18
N THR A 229 -13.80 32.55 -15.71
CA THR A 229 -15.02 32.34 -16.50
C THR A 229 -16.04 31.62 -15.64
N VAL A 230 -17.19 32.24 -15.42
CA VAL A 230 -18.30 31.68 -14.62
C VAL A 230 -19.28 30.97 -15.52
N LEU A 231 -19.47 29.67 -15.30
CA LEU A 231 -20.38 28.83 -16.05
C LEU A 231 -21.45 28.22 -15.14
N PRO A 232 -22.70 28.05 -15.59
CA PRO A 232 -23.66 27.24 -14.86
C PRO A 232 -23.28 25.76 -14.91
N LEU A 233 -23.61 25.01 -13.86
CA LEU A 233 -23.56 23.55 -13.94
C LEU A 233 -24.63 23.07 -14.93
N VAL A 234 -24.27 22.10 -15.77
CA VAL A 234 -25.13 21.53 -16.78
C VAL A 234 -25.49 20.08 -16.42
N ARG A 235 -26.68 19.64 -16.81
CA ARG A 235 -27.13 18.27 -16.58
C ARG A 235 -26.64 17.35 -17.70
N PRO A 236 -26.34 16.07 -17.42
CA PRO A 236 -26.37 15.47 -16.08
C PRO A 236 -25.20 15.93 -15.22
N TYR A 237 -24.06 16.27 -15.77
CA TYR A 237 -22.90 16.79 -15.03
C TYR A 237 -21.94 17.55 -15.93
N LEU A 238 -21.06 18.36 -15.32
CA LEU A 238 -19.97 19.09 -15.96
C LEU A 238 -18.62 18.48 -15.52
N GLY A 239 -17.75 18.19 -16.48
CA GLY A 239 -16.36 17.80 -16.22
C GLY A 239 -15.41 18.98 -16.41
N VAL A 240 -14.62 19.32 -15.39
CA VAL A 240 -13.70 20.46 -15.42
C VAL A 240 -12.29 20.07 -15.01
N PRO A 241 -11.23 20.70 -15.56
CA PRO A 241 -9.88 20.51 -15.05
C PRO A 241 -9.80 20.95 -13.59
N VAL A 242 -9.29 20.09 -12.70
CA VAL A 242 -9.20 20.34 -11.26
C VAL A 242 -8.46 21.65 -10.94
N ASP A 243 -7.36 21.88 -11.62
CA ASP A 243 -6.50 23.07 -11.38
C ASP A 243 -7.13 24.39 -11.89
N SER A 244 -8.12 24.32 -12.75
CA SER A 244 -8.82 25.50 -13.29
C SER A 244 -9.92 26.02 -12.37
N LEU A 245 -10.38 25.19 -11.42
CA LEU A 245 -11.45 25.55 -10.49
C LEU A 245 -10.96 26.65 -9.51
N ARG A 246 -11.60 27.80 -9.52
CA ARG A 246 -11.35 28.91 -8.58
C ARG A 246 -12.36 28.93 -7.45
N GLY A 247 -13.63 28.63 -7.75
CA GLY A 247 -14.72 28.61 -6.79
C GLY A 247 -15.97 28.00 -7.39
N LEU A 248 -16.96 27.81 -6.53
CA LEU A 248 -18.30 27.38 -6.91
C LEU A 248 -19.29 28.11 -6.02
N ASP A 249 -20.34 28.64 -6.62
CA ASP A 249 -21.49 29.24 -5.95
C ASP A 249 -22.71 28.37 -6.14
N SER A 250 -23.36 27.96 -5.06
CA SER A 250 -24.56 27.11 -5.07
C SER A 250 -25.38 27.34 -3.82
N GLY A 251 -26.68 27.39 -3.97
CA GLY A 251 -27.66 27.40 -2.87
C GLY A 251 -28.05 25.99 -2.39
N ALA A 252 -27.31 24.95 -2.78
CA ALA A 252 -27.62 23.56 -2.48
C ALA A 252 -27.77 23.30 -0.98
N GLY A 253 -28.82 22.59 -0.59
CA GLY A 253 -29.05 22.18 0.79
C GLY A 253 -28.08 21.12 1.29
N TYR A 254 -27.49 20.36 0.35
CA TYR A 254 -26.46 19.37 0.65
C TYR A 254 -25.40 19.32 -0.45
N LEU A 255 -24.21 18.86 -0.07
CA LEU A 255 -23.15 18.41 -0.96
C LEU A 255 -22.92 16.93 -0.69
N LEU A 256 -22.93 16.09 -1.75
CA LEU A 256 -22.68 14.65 -1.67
C LEU A 256 -21.49 14.30 -2.54
N THR A 257 -20.42 13.80 -1.92
CA THR A 257 -19.30 13.17 -2.63
C THR A 257 -19.61 11.70 -2.86
N ILE A 258 -19.42 11.21 -4.10
CA ILE A 258 -19.74 9.84 -4.53
C ILE A 258 -18.46 9.20 -5.08
N GLU A 259 -18.14 8.00 -4.62
CA GLU A 259 -16.90 7.31 -4.97
C GLU A 259 -16.97 6.63 -6.33
N ASN A 260 -18.04 5.88 -6.58
CA ASN A 260 -18.21 5.09 -7.79
C ASN A 260 -18.75 5.92 -8.95
N LEU A 261 -18.19 5.71 -10.15
CA LEU A 261 -18.57 6.49 -11.34
C LEU A 261 -19.98 6.16 -11.84
N ALA A 262 -20.38 4.88 -11.81
CA ALA A 262 -21.71 4.48 -12.26
C ALA A 262 -22.77 5.06 -11.32
N SER A 263 -22.58 4.91 -10.00
CA SER A 263 -23.47 5.50 -8.98
C SER A 263 -23.52 7.04 -9.08
N PHE A 264 -22.39 7.70 -9.39
CA PHE A 264 -22.37 9.15 -9.62
C PHE A 264 -23.18 9.52 -10.88
N HIS A 265 -23.01 8.79 -11.98
CA HIS A 265 -23.73 9.03 -13.23
C HIS A 265 -25.24 8.90 -13.05
N ASP A 266 -25.68 7.85 -12.38
CA ASP A 266 -27.09 7.59 -12.11
C ASP A 266 -27.67 8.66 -11.16
N ALA A 267 -26.95 8.98 -10.09
CA ALA A 267 -27.33 10.06 -9.15
C ALA A 267 -27.42 11.43 -9.85
N ALA A 268 -26.48 11.75 -10.73
CA ALA A 268 -26.48 13.02 -11.47
C ALA A 268 -27.62 13.10 -12.51
N SER A 269 -28.09 11.95 -13.00
CA SER A 269 -29.22 11.85 -13.94
C SER A 269 -30.57 11.97 -13.25
N ASP A 270 -30.63 11.70 -11.93
CA ASP A 270 -31.86 11.84 -11.14
C ASP A 270 -32.32 13.31 -11.09
N PRO A 271 -33.63 13.60 -11.34
CA PRO A 271 -34.18 14.96 -11.20
C PRO A 271 -33.92 15.61 -9.83
N ALA A 272 -33.89 14.83 -8.75
CA ALA A 272 -33.65 15.31 -7.39
C ALA A 272 -32.20 15.84 -7.19
N ALA A 273 -31.28 15.52 -8.08
CA ALA A 273 -29.93 16.09 -8.06
C ALA A 273 -29.89 17.62 -8.12
N ALA A 274 -30.94 18.25 -8.70
CA ALA A 274 -31.08 19.70 -8.73
C ALA A 274 -31.24 20.35 -7.37
N GLN A 275 -31.51 19.60 -6.30
CA GLN A 275 -31.63 20.11 -4.93
C GLN A 275 -30.30 20.11 -4.16
N GLY A 276 -29.27 19.49 -4.73
CA GLY A 276 -27.97 19.30 -4.11
C GLY A 276 -26.82 19.61 -5.05
N LEU A 277 -25.63 19.44 -4.53
CA LEU A 277 -24.37 19.45 -5.28
C LEU A 277 -23.72 18.08 -5.16
N LEU A 278 -23.46 17.42 -6.29
CA LEU A 278 -22.83 16.11 -6.36
C LEU A 278 -21.40 16.26 -6.89
N ILE A 279 -20.45 15.55 -6.30
CA ILE A 279 -19.04 15.53 -6.72
C ILE A 279 -18.54 14.10 -6.80
N TYR A 280 -17.97 13.74 -7.95
CA TYR A 280 -17.29 12.46 -8.11
C TYR A 280 -15.87 12.51 -7.52
N THR A 281 -15.49 11.55 -6.66
CA THR A 281 -14.16 11.50 -6.06
C THR A 281 -13.14 10.79 -6.93
N GLY A 282 -13.54 9.77 -7.65
CA GLY A 282 -12.65 8.97 -8.52
C GLY A 282 -11.63 8.16 -7.74
N GLY A 283 -12.04 7.54 -6.65
CA GLY A 283 -11.19 6.84 -5.70
C GLY A 283 -10.46 7.80 -4.75
N MET A 284 -9.21 7.49 -4.35
CA MET A 284 -8.46 8.30 -3.39
C MET A 284 -8.23 9.74 -3.89
N PRO A 285 -8.71 10.77 -3.17
CA PRO A 285 -8.61 12.16 -3.59
C PRO A 285 -7.16 12.66 -3.64
N SER A 286 -6.73 13.14 -4.80
CA SER A 286 -5.41 13.76 -4.96
C SER A 286 -5.27 15.07 -4.17
N PRO A 287 -4.06 15.56 -3.89
CA PRO A 287 -3.87 16.86 -3.26
C PRO A 287 -4.52 18.02 -4.03
N ALA A 288 -4.52 17.98 -5.38
CA ALA A 288 -5.19 18.97 -6.20
C ALA A 288 -6.71 18.89 -6.06
N TRP A 289 -7.28 17.68 -6.08
CA TRP A 289 -8.69 17.45 -5.84
C TRP A 289 -9.12 17.95 -4.47
N ARG A 290 -8.37 17.66 -3.41
CA ARG A 290 -8.65 18.13 -2.03
C ARG A 290 -8.67 19.66 -1.93
N ARG A 291 -7.74 20.34 -2.62
CA ARG A 291 -7.76 21.83 -2.69
C ARG A 291 -8.98 22.35 -3.43
N ALA A 292 -9.36 21.71 -4.55
CA ALA A 292 -10.58 22.08 -5.28
C ALA A 292 -11.83 21.86 -4.41
N TYR A 293 -11.91 20.72 -3.73
CA TYR A 293 -12.99 20.40 -2.79
C TYR A 293 -13.10 21.44 -1.67
N ARG A 294 -11.97 21.85 -1.10
CA ARG A 294 -11.93 22.91 -0.10
C ARG A 294 -12.49 24.23 -0.64
N ARG A 295 -12.12 24.65 -1.84
CA ARG A 295 -12.66 25.87 -2.47
C ARG A 295 -14.17 25.79 -2.69
N ILE A 296 -14.68 24.60 -3.06
CA ILE A 296 -16.12 24.37 -3.19
C ILE A 296 -16.79 24.54 -1.83
N ILE A 297 -16.30 23.90 -0.78
CA ILE A 297 -16.85 23.99 0.57
C ILE A 297 -16.88 25.44 1.07
N ASP A 298 -15.82 26.19 0.83
CA ASP A 298 -15.69 27.59 1.25
C ASP A 298 -16.72 28.51 0.54
N GLY A 299 -17.18 28.13 -0.67
CA GLY A 299 -18.23 28.85 -1.42
C GLY A 299 -19.67 28.45 -1.07
N LEU A 300 -19.88 27.41 -0.25
CA LEU A 300 -21.22 26.94 0.09
C LEU A 300 -21.77 27.61 1.37
N PRO A 301 -23.10 27.78 1.46
CA PRO A 301 -23.77 28.23 2.71
C PRO A 301 -23.35 27.37 3.90
N ALA A 302 -23.23 27.97 5.08
CA ALA A 302 -22.91 27.24 6.31
C ALA A 302 -23.97 26.17 6.67
N THR A 303 -25.19 26.33 6.20
CA THR A 303 -26.30 25.40 6.37
C THR A 303 -26.26 24.18 5.46
N THR A 304 -25.47 24.20 4.37
CA THR A 304 -25.33 23.06 3.46
C THR A 304 -24.75 21.87 4.22
N VAL A 305 -25.42 20.73 4.22
CA VAL A 305 -24.92 19.51 4.86
C VAL A 305 -23.93 18.80 3.92
N LEU A 306 -22.80 18.34 4.46
CA LEU A 306 -21.76 17.67 3.68
C LEU A 306 -21.82 16.16 3.91
N TYR A 307 -22.04 15.39 2.84
CA TYR A 307 -22.14 13.94 2.87
C TYR A 307 -21.05 13.28 2.03
N HIS A 308 -20.73 12.04 2.39
CA HIS A 308 -19.95 11.13 1.56
C HIS A 308 -20.65 9.78 1.43
N TRP A 309 -20.67 9.26 0.21
CA TRP A 309 -21.14 7.93 -0.14
C TRP A 309 -20.02 7.19 -0.88
N GLY A 310 -19.50 6.14 -0.28
CA GLY A 310 -18.47 5.26 -0.82
C GLY A 310 -18.84 3.80 -0.60
N ASP A 311 -17.95 2.91 -1.01
CA ASP A 311 -18.04 1.50 -0.70
C ASP A 311 -17.95 1.25 0.80
N ILE A 312 -18.66 0.24 1.28
CA ILE A 312 -18.53 -0.20 2.68
C ILE A 312 -17.40 -1.22 2.73
N ASP A 313 -16.17 -0.71 2.63
CA ASP A 313 -14.94 -1.47 2.73
C ASP A 313 -13.81 -0.61 3.34
N GLU A 314 -12.59 -1.18 3.45
CA GLU A 314 -11.45 -0.44 3.98
C GLU A 314 -11.11 0.78 3.11
N GLY A 315 -11.23 0.67 1.78
CA GLY A 315 -10.93 1.73 0.80
C GLY A 315 -11.87 2.92 0.97
N GLY A 316 -13.18 2.67 0.94
CA GLY A 316 -14.21 3.70 1.08
C GLY A 316 -14.14 4.44 2.41
N PHE A 317 -13.92 3.75 3.54
CA PHE A 317 -13.72 4.43 4.83
C PHE A 317 -12.42 5.21 4.91
N ARG A 318 -11.38 4.80 4.20
CA ARG A 318 -10.12 5.57 4.10
C ARG A 318 -10.31 6.85 3.30
N ILE A 319 -11.04 6.79 2.18
CA ILE A 319 -11.43 7.96 1.40
C ILE A 319 -12.25 8.91 2.25
N ALA A 320 -13.25 8.39 2.98
CA ALA A 320 -14.06 9.16 3.90
C ALA A 320 -13.21 9.91 4.96
N ALA A 321 -12.21 9.25 5.53
CA ALA A 321 -11.31 9.87 6.51
C ALA A 321 -10.49 11.03 5.90
N VAL A 322 -9.99 10.87 4.67
CA VAL A 322 -9.27 11.93 3.94
C VAL A 322 -10.18 13.12 3.62
N LEU A 323 -11.43 12.86 3.21
CA LEU A 323 -12.41 13.91 2.95
C LEU A 323 -12.81 14.63 4.23
N ALA A 324 -13.02 13.87 5.34
CA ALA A 324 -13.38 14.43 6.64
C ALA A 324 -12.29 15.36 7.21
N GLU A 325 -11.02 15.10 6.91
CA GLU A 325 -9.90 15.98 7.26
C GLU A 325 -10.06 17.35 6.56
N VAL A 326 -10.29 17.37 5.24
CA VAL A 326 -10.51 18.62 4.48
C VAL A 326 -11.73 19.39 4.99
N VAL A 327 -12.80 18.68 5.31
CA VAL A 327 -14.05 19.27 5.83
C VAL A 327 -13.84 19.84 7.24
N ARG A 328 -13.09 19.16 8.08
CA ARG A 328 -12.74 19.61 9.44
C ARG A 328 -11.87 20.86 9.41
N ASP A 329 -10.89 20.92 8.49
CA ASP A 329 -10.06 22.12 8.27
C ASP A 329 -10.89 23.32 7.80
N ALA A 330 -12.06 23.08 7.20
CA ALA A 330 -13.05 24.11 6.87
C ALA A 330 -13.98 24.45 8.04
N GLY A 331 -13.75 23.92 9.24
CA GLY A 331 -14.61 24.13 10.42
C GLY A 331 -15.98 23.44 10.32
N ARG A 332 -16.12 22.42 9.48
CA ARG A 332 -17.39 21.72 9.20
C ARG A 332 -17.29 20.23 9.54
N ARG A 333 -18.38 19.49 9.38
CA ARG A 333 -18.46 18.05 9.63
C ARG A 333 -18.93 17.31 8.37
N LEU A 334 -18.23 16.23 8.01
CA LEU A 334 -18.64 15.28 6.98
C LEU A 334 -19.55 14.22 7.62
N GLN A 335 -20.67 13.91 6.97
CA GLN A 335 -21.60 12.89 7.42
C GLN A 335 -21.56 11.67 6.48
N PRO A 336 -21.71 10.45 7.00
CA PRO A 336 -21.84 9.25 6.17
C PRO A 336 -23.21 9.26 5.48
N TRP A 337 -23.25 8.90 4.21
CA TRP A 337 -24.49 8.65 3.49
C TRP A 337 -24.54 7.18 3.08
N ARG A 338 -25.46 6.41 3.67
CA ARG A 338 -25.65 4.98 3.36
C ARG A 338 -24.38 4.12 3.54
N MET A 339 -23.55 4.43 4.50
CA MET A 339 -22.31 3.73 4.82
C MET A 339 -22.37 2.95 6.15
N SER A 340 -23.56 2.52 6.56
CA SER A 340 -23.75 1.63 7.72
C SER A 340 -24.98 0.75 7.54
N MET A 341 -25.02 -0.41 8.19
CA MET A 341 -26.19 -1.31 8.14
C MET A 341 -27.46 -0.62 8.65
N ALA A 342 -27.34 0.20 9.68
CA ALA A 342 -28.46 0.98 10.19
C ALA A 342 -29.09 1.88 9.12
N SER A 343 -28.28 2.41 8.18
CA SER A 343 -28.75 3.24 7.06
C SER A 343 -29.23 2.43 5.84
N LEU A 344 -28.91 1.14 5.76
CA LEU A 344 -29.19 0.27 4.60
C LEU A 344 -30.40 -0.64 4.82
N TRP A 345 -30.82 -0.85 6.05
CA TRP A 345 -31.83 -1.84 6.43
C TRP A 345 -33.13 -1.81 5.59
N GLN A 346 -33.51 -0.64 5.10
CA GLN A 346 -34.71 -0.47 4.27
C GLN A 346 -34.47 -0.77 2.77
N SER A 347 -33.24 -0.90 2.33
CA SER A 347 -32.84 -0.97 0.90
C SER A 347 -32.29 -2.34 0.50
N MET A 348 -32.08 -3.24 1.46
CA MET A 348 -31.49 -4.55 1.20
C MET A 348 -32.58 -5.63 1.20
N GLY A 349 -32.68 -6.38 0.08
CA GLY A 349 -33.44 -7.62 0.04
C GLY A 349 -32.78 -8.76 0.84
N ASP A 350 -33.31 -9.99 0.70
CA ASP A 350 -32.88 -11.17 1.47
C ASP A 350 -31.41 -11.65 1.23
N ASP A 351 -30.69 -11.05 0.28
CA ASP A 351 -29.29 -11.36 0.02
C ASP A 351 -28.37 -10.62 0.99
N ALA A 352 -28.06 -11.24 2.12
CA ALA A 352 -27.09 -10.72 3.07
C ALA A 352 -25.69 -10.62 2.44
N PRO A 353 -25.03 -9.44 2.44
CA PRO A 353 -23.68 -9.28 1.94
C PRO A 353 -22.68 -10.06 2.78
N GLY A 354 -21.58 -10.48 2.17
CA GLY A 354 -20.50 -11.17 2.88
C GLY A 354 -19.87 -10.28 3.96
N GLY A 355 -19.45 -10.91 5.06
CA GLY A 355 -18.73 -10.19 6.13
C GLY A 355 -17.24 -10.02 5.80
N PRO A 356 -16.62 -8.91 6.23
CA PRO A 356 -15.18 -8.69 6.11
C PRO A 356 -14.39 -9.66 7.01
N THR A 357 -13.09 -9.88 6.69
CA THR A 357 -12.19 -10.57 7.62
C THR A 357 -12.01 -9.74 8.91
N PRO A 358 -11.60 -10.37 10.04
CA PRO A 358 -11.37 -9.62 11.29
C PRO A 358 -10.37 -8.48 11.14
N SER A 359 -9.32 -8.65 10.33
CA SER A 359 -8.33 -7.60 10.05
C SER A 359 -8.91 -6.45 9.23
N THR A 360 -9.70 -6.78 8.20
CA THR A 360 -10.41 -5.80 7.38
C THR A 360 -11.41 -5.00 8.22
N LEU A 361 -12.20 -5.68 9.06
CA LEU A 361 -13.15 -5.04 9.95
C LEU A 361 -12.47 -4.05 10.91
N ALA A 362 -11.37 -4.45 11.53
CA ALA A 362 -10.59 -3.57 12.41
C ALA A 362 -10.04 -2.34 11.67
N ALA A 363 -9.63 -2.50 10.40
CA ALA A 363 -9.20 -1.40 9.56
C ALA A 363 -10.36 -0.45 9.22
N MET A 364 -11.52 -0.98 8.83
CA MET A 364 -12.73 -0.19 8.54
C MET A 364 -13.16 0.64 9.75
N GLN A 365 -13.21 0.04 10.94
CA GLN A 365 -13.56 0.72 12.19
C GLN A 365 -12.56 1.86 12.52
N ARG A 366 -11.26 1.61 12.36
CA ARG A 366 -10.21 2.61 12.57
C ARG A 366 -10.38 3.81 11.63
N TRP A 367 -10.69 3.56 10.36
CA TRP A 367 -10.88 4.62 9.38
C TRP A 367 -12.19 5.37 9.58
N ALA A 368 -13.28 4.69 9.93
CA ALA A 368 -14.55 5.34 10.32
C ALA A 368 -14.35 6.26 11.54
N GLY A 369 -13.63 5.83 12.57
CA GLY A 369 -13.27 6.67 13.72
C GLY A 369 -12.42 7.89 13.32
N ARG A 370 -11.46 7.75 12.39
CA ARG A 370 -10.69 8.90 11.85
C ARG A 370 -11.57 9.91 11.08
N ALA A 371 -12.61 9.43 10.42
CA ALA A 371 -13.60 10.29 9.77
C ALA A 371 -14.50 11.02 10.78
N GLY A 372 -14.47 10.66 12.06
CA GLY A 372 -15.35 11.15 13.11
C GLY A 372 -16.73 10.49 13.09
N TRP A 373 -16.79 9.25 12.59
CA TRP A 373 -18.01 8.44 12.47
C TRP A 373 -18.02 7.29 13.47
N ASP A 374 -17.95 7.63 14.76
CA ASP A 374 -17.88 6.62 15.83
C ASP A 374 -19.12 5.73 15.88
N ASP A 375 -20.30 6.27 15.53
CA ASP A 375 -21.54 5.50 15.44
C ASP A 375 -21.48 4.44 14.34
N VAL A 376 -20.90 4.77 13.19
CA VAL A 376 -20.68 3.81 12.08
C VAL A 376 -19.66 2.73 12.50
N ALA A 377 -18.58 3.11 13.17
CA ALA A 377 -17.60 2.16 13.68
C ALA A 377 -18.24 1.19 14.69
N ALA A 378 -19.11 1.68 15.56
CA ALA A 378 -19.88 0.87 16.51
C ALA A 378 -20.93 -0.03 15.82
N ASP A 379 -21.56 0.45 14.75
CA ASP A 379 -22.50 -0.32 13.93
C ASP A 379 -21.79 -1.48 13.22
N LEU A 380 -20.64 -1.23 12.60
CA LEU A 380 -19.77 -2.24 11.99
C LEU A 380 -19.30 -3.32 13.00
N ALA A 381 -19.10 -2.95 14.27
CA ALA A 381 -18.75 -3.92 15.32
C ALA A 381 -19.91 -4.88 15.62
N ARG A 382 -21.15 -4.39 15.55
CA ARG A 382 -22.35 -5.18 15.82
C ARG A 382 -22.80 -5.98 14.60
N GLN A 383 -22.69 -5.40 13.43
CA GLN A 383 -23.14 -5.98 12.16
C GLN A 383 -22.05 -5.80 11.10
N PRO A 384 -21.03 -6.69 11.08
CA PRO A 384 -19.96 -6.61 10.10
C PRO A 384 -20.51 -6.82 8.68
N VAL A 385 -20.26 -5.85 7.81
CA VAL A 385 -20.72 -5.86 6.42
C VAL A 385 -19.63 -5.31 5.51
N GLN A 386 -19.54 -5.87 4.30
CA GLN A 386 -18.77 -5.34 3.18
C GLN A 386 -19.66 -5.28 1.97
N LEU A 387 -19.75 -4.11 1.30
CA LEU A 387 -20.72 -3.87 0.25
C LEU A 387 -20.20 -2.84 -0.75
N GLU A 388 -20.26 -3.21 -2.03
CA GLU A 388 -19.98 -2.31 -3.15
C GLU A 388 -21.16 -1.35 -3.36
N GLN A 389 -20.85 -0.10 -3.69
CA GLN A 389 -21.82 0.99 -3.85
C GLN A 389 -22.87 0.70 -4.96
N GLU A 390 -22.47 0.01 -6.04
CA GLU A 390 -23.32 -0.36 -7.17
C GLU A 390 -24.46 -1.30 -6.83
N ARG A 391 -24.38 -1.99 -5.70
CA ARG A 391 -25.48 -2.88 -5.25
C ARG A 391 -26.65 -2.12 -4.65
N LEU A 392 -26.52 -0.82 -4.45
CA LEU A 392 -27.53 0.01 -3.81
C LEU A 392 -28.25 0.85 -4.84
N GLU A 393 -29.57 0.89 -4.76
CA GLU A 393 -30.37 1.84 -5.52
C GLU A 393 -30.01 3.28 -5.19
N ILE A 394 -30.13 4.19 -6.16
CA ILE A 394 -29.83 5.60 -5.95
C ILE A 394 -30.88 6.23 -5.02
N LEU A 395 -30.39 6.82 -3.94
CA LEU A 395 -31.20 7.60 -3.01
C LEU A 395 -30.41 8.84 -2.63
N LEU A 396 -30.91 10.01 -3.00
CA LEU A 396 -30.26 11.29 -2.69
C LEU A 396 -30.74 11.86 -1.34
N PRO A 397 -29.91 12.63 -0.64
CA PRO A 397 -30.32 13.33 0.59
C PRO A 397 -31.51 14.25 0.30
N GLY A 398 -32.54 14.20 1.16
CA GLY A 398 -33.76 15.02 1.00
C GLY A 398 -34.84 14.40 0.11
N ALA A 399 -34.56 13.36 -0.64
CA ALA A 399 -35.61 12.60 -1.33
C ALA A 399 -36.42 11.81 -0.29
N THR A 400 -37.68 12.09 -0.18
CA THR A 400 -38.63 11.26 0.58
C THR A 400 -38.81 9.98 -0.23
N PRO A 401 -38.66 8.78 0.33
CA PRO A 401 -38.99 7.57 -0.42
C PRO A 401 -40.46 7.62 -0.79
N GLU A 402 -40.76 7.87 -2.07
CA GLU A 402 -42.12 7.66 -2.57
C GLU A 402 -42.46 6.18 -2.32
N LYS A 403 -43.45 5.96 -1.45
CA LYS A 403 -44.14 4.69 -1.40
C LYS A 403 -44.68 4.42 -2.79
N GLN A 404 -44.00 3.57 -3.56
CA GLN A 404 -44.65 2.87 -4.66
C GLN A 404 -45.72 1.96 -4.06
N LEU A 405 -46.86 2.55 -3.74
CA LEU A 405 -48.11 1.83 -3.58
C LEU A 405 -48.55 1.49 -4.99
N GLY A 406 -48.35 0.20 -5.35
CA GLY A 406 -48.86 -0.39 -6.60
C GLY A 406 -50.36 -0.13 -6.76
N THR A 407 -50.73 0.20 -7.92
CA THR A 407 -52.03 -0.08 -8.49
C THR A 407 -51.89 -1.25 -9.45
#